data_fbb796dd53c057de74e67d05a4725eeb
#
_entry.id   fbb796dd53c057de74e67d05a4725eeb
#
_cell.length_a   1.000
_cell.length_b   1.000
_cell.length_c   1.000
_cell.angle_alpha   90.00
_cell.angle_beta   90.00
_cell.angle_gamma   90.00
#
_symmetry.space_group_name_H-M   'P 1'
#
loop_
_entity.id
_entity.type
_entity.pdbx_description
1 polymer ?
#
loop_
_entity_poly.entity_id
_entity_poly.type
_entity_poly.pdbx_seq_one_letter_code
_entity_poly.pdbx_strand_id
1 'polypeptide(L)'
;MTVVSAGAGAGRPRPTRLLADRVVEVVCRSLAAGGARAEVEVVELHRLAADLAQHAAHGRASLDLREAVAAVAAADGLVVATPVLAASPGELFDSFFAVLGDRVLAGMPVLLALHTGPHRPAPGLAHVLRGRLTGLRADPVPTVVVAGPPDRQSTSDGDAGELDARIGRAAAELAAAMRPHRH
;
A
#
# COMPACT_ATOMS: atom_id res chain seq x y z
N MET A 1 -6.49 -10.96 0.41
CA MET A 1 -5.46 -9.88 0.37
C MET A 1 -6.17 -8.55 0.19
N THR A 2 -5.81 -7.56 0.96
CA THR A 2 -6.41 -6.22 0.86
C THR A 2 -5.40 -5.22 0.31
N VAL A 3 -5.85 -4.37 -0.60
CA VAL A 3 -5.04 -3.29 -1.18
C VAL A 3 -5.54 -1.97 -0.63
N VAL A 4 -4.69 -1.25 0.09
CA VAL A 4 -4.98 0.12 0.52
C VAL A 4 -4.29 1.10 -0.42
N SER A 5 -5.08 1.92 -1.10
CA SER A 5 -4.58 2.98 -1.98
C SER A 5 -4.86 4.35 -1.40
N ALA A 6 -3.83 5.06 -1.00
CA ALA A 6 -3.91 6.44 -0.51
C ALA A 6 -3.73 7.44 -1.68
N GLY A 7 -4.71 7.53 -2.56
CA GLY A 7 -4.70 8.51 -3.66
C GLY A 7 -5.55 9.74 -3.35
N ALA A 8 -5.07 10.95 -3.59
CA ALA A 8 -5.85 12.17 -3.46
C ALA A 8 -6.42 12.66 -4.82
N GLY A 9 -7.70 12.99 -4.89
CA GLY A 9 -8.35 13.69 -6.02
C GLY A 9 -9.37 12.88 -6.85
N ALA A 10 -10.38 13.52 -7.42
CA ALA A 10 -11.39 12.93 -8.30
C ALA A 10 -10.94 13.02 -9.78
N GLY A 11 -11.13 11.93 -10.53
CA GLY A 11 -10.99 11.90 -12.00
C GLY A 11 -9.61 11.48 -12.52
N ARG A 12 -9.57 10.58 -13.52
CA ARG A 12 -8.47 9.91 -14.24
C ARG A 12 -7.75 8.81 -13.45
N PRO A 13 -7.26 7.74 -14.12
CA PRO A 13 -6.47 6.71 -13.45
C PRO A 13 -5.23 7.35 -12.82
N ARG A 14 -5.12 7.21 -11.51
CA ARG A 14 -4.07 7.86 -10.74
C ARG A 14 -2.81 7.03 -10.80
N PRO A 15 -1.63 7.63 -10.96
CA PRO A 15 -0.38 6.88 -10.99
C PRO A 15 -0.19 5.95 -9.80
N THR A 16 -0.58 6.38 -8.60
CA THR A 16 -0.54 5.55 -7.38
C THR A 16 -1.45 4.32 -7.48
N ARG A 17 -2.66 4.49 -8.06
CA ARG A 17 -3.57 3.37 -8.27
C ARG A 17 -3.03 2.39 -9.31
N LEU A 18 -2.50 2.90 -10.42
CA LEU A 18 -1.88 2.05 -11.46
C LEU A 18 -0.68 1.28 -10.90
N LEU A 19 0.13 1.91 -10.05
CA LEU A 19 1.21 1.23 -9.36
C LEU A 19 0.67 0.13 -8.43
N ALA A 20 -0.38 0.42 -7.65
CA ALA A 20 -1.00 -0.56 -6.78
C ALA A 20 -1.53 -1.76 -7.58
N ASP A 21 -2.28 -1.50 -8.67
CA ASP A 21 -2.85 -2.55 -9.52
C ASP A 21 -1.75 -3.45 -10.12
N ARG A 22 -0.64 -2.85 -10.59
CA ARG A 22 0.50 -3.59 -11.12
C ARG A 22 1.18 -4.46 -10.05
N VAL A 23 1.40 -3.92 -8.86
CA VAL A 23 1.96 -4.67 -7.73
C VAL A 23 1.07 -5.84 -7.36
N VAL A 24 -0.24 -5.61 -7.23
CA VAL A 24 -1.24 -6.64 -6.90
C VAL A 24 -1.26 -7.75 -7.93
N GLU A 25 -1.24 -7.41 -9.22
CA GLU A 25 -1.19 -8.40 -10.29
C GLU A 25 0.02 -9.34 -10.15
N VAL A 26 1.20 -8.78 -9.84
CA VAL A 26 2.42 -9.57 -9.64
C VAL A 26 2.33 -10.42 -8.36
N VAL A 27 1.77 -9.89 -7.27
CA VAL A 27 1.52 -10.66 -6.03
C VAL A 27 0.56 -11.83 -6.31
N CYS A 28 -0.55 -11.59 -7.00
CA CYS A 28 -1.49 -12.65 -7.36
C CYS A 28 -0.82 -13.75 -8.21
N ARG A 29 0.03 -13.39 -9.17
CA ARG A 29 0.81 -14.35 -9.96
C ARG A 29 1.79 -15.15 -9.08
N SER A 30 2.46 -14.50 -8.14
CA SER A 30 3.39 -15.17 -7.22
C SER A 30 2.66 -16.16 -6.31
N LEU A 31 1.49 -15.79 -5.80
CA LEU A 31 0.63 -16.67 -4.99
C LEU A 31 0.12 -17.86 -5.82
N ALA A 32 -0.34 -17.61 -7.05
CA ALA A 32 -0.82 -18.66 -7.96
C ALA A 32 0.28 -19.65 -8.32
N ALA A 33 1.51 -19.20 -8.52
CA ALA A 33 2.67 -20.07 -8.72
C ALA A 33 2.95 -20.98 -7.50
N GLY A 34 2.61 -20.51 -6.30
CA GLY A 34 2.63 -21.29 -5.06
C GLY A 34 1.37 -22.13 -4.80
N GLY A 35 0.43 -22.19 -5.75
CA GLY A 35 -0.82 -22.96 -5.62
C GLY A 35 -1.91 -22.27 -4.80
N ALA A 36 -1.72 -21.01 -4.40
CA ALA A 36 -2.70 -20.23 -3.65
C ALA A 36 -3.51 -19.28 -4.55
N ARG A 37 -4.77 -19.05 -4.20
CA ARG A 37 -5.60 -18.00 -4.83
C ARG A 37 -5.73 -16.81 -3.87
N ALA A 38 -5.68 -15.61 -4.42
CA ALA A 38 -5.93 -14.39 -3.68
C ALA A 38 -7.26 -13.76 -4.14
N GLU A 39 -8.13 -13.45 -3.19
CA GLU A 39 -9.19 -12.47 -3.40
C GLU A 39 -8.61 -11.09 -3.08
N VAL A 40 -8.90 -10.13 -3.95
CA VAL A 40 -8.36 -8.78 -3.83
C VAL A 40 -9.49 -7.83 -3.48
N GLU A 41 -9.36 -7.20 -2.34
CA GLU A 41 -10.23 -6.11 -1.93
C GLU A 41 -9.46 -4.79 -1.99
N VAL A 42 -10.10 -3.72 -2.46
CA VAL A 42 -9.46 -2.43 -2.68
C VAL A 42 -10.11 -1.36 -1.84
N VAL A 43 -9.32 -0.77 -0.95
CA VAL A 43 -9.71 0.37 -0.13
C VAL A 43 -9.10 1.64 -0.72
N GLU A 44 -9.95 2.52 -1.26
CA GLU A 44 -9.53 3.82 -1.81
C GLU A 44 -9.74 4.92 -0.77
N LEU A 45 -8.67 5.32 -0.08
CA LEU A 45 -8.75 6.26 1.05
C LEU A 45 -9.35 7.62 0.69
N HIS A 46 -9.24 8.07 -0.56
CA HIS A 46 -9.84 9.32 -0.97
C HIS A 46 -11.38 9.31 -0.92
N ARG A 47 -11.99 8.14 -1.06
CA ARG A 47 -13.44 7.98 -0.91
C ARG A 47 -13.88 8.10 0.54
N LEU A 48 -12.98 7.72 1.44
CA LEU A 48 -13.19 7.77 2.89
C LEU A 48 -12.75 9.10 3.53
N ALA A 49 -12.34 10.11 2.74
CA ALA A 49 -11.79 11.35 3.27
C ALA A 49 -12.77 12.08 4.22
N ALA A 50 -14.05 12.16 3.83
CA ALA A 50 -15.08 12.77 4.67
C ALA A 50 -15.36 11.96 5.94
N ASP A 51 -15.36 10.62 5.82
CA ASP A 51 -15.59 9.70 6.94
C ASP A 51 -14.46 9.74 7.95
N LEU A 52 -13.22 9.79 7.47
CA LEU A 52 -12.03 9.96 8.31
C LEU A 52 -12.04 11.30 9.05
N ALA A 53 -12.42 12.38 8.38
CA ALA A 53 -12.57 13.69 9.01
C ALA A 53 -13.68 13.69 10.06
N GLN A 54 -14.83 13.09 9.79
CA GLN A 54 -15.92 12.95 10.75
C GLN A 54 -15.51 12.08 11.95
N HIS A 55 -14.80 10.99 11.69
CA HIS A 55 -14.30 10.13 12.76
C HIS A 55 -13.32 10.87 13.67
N ALA A 56 -12.40 11.64 13.10
CA ALA A 56 -11.45 12.46 13.87
C ALA A 56 -12.16 13.53 14.73
N ALA A 57 -13.24 14.14 14.22
CA ALA A 57 -13.97 15.19 14.92
C ALA A 57 -14.93 14.67 15.99
N HIS A 58 -15.57 13.52 15.78
CA HIS A 58 -16.71 13.06 16.59
C HIS A 58 -16.56 11.63 17.15
N GLY A 59 -15.48 10.90 16.79
CA GLY A 59 -15.26 9.51 17.22
C GLY A 59 -16.23 8.50 16.59
N ARG A 60 -16.98 8.89 15.56
CA ARG A 60 -17.98 8.01 14.92
C ARG A 60 -17.47 7.54 13.57
N ALA A 61 -17.34 6.23 13.39
CA ALA A 61 -17.02 5.63 12.12
C ALA A 61 -18.30 5.38 11.30
N SER A 62 -18.33 5.82 10.05
CA SER A 62 -19.38 5.50 9.07
C SER A 62 -19.42 3.99 8.79
N LEU A 63 -20.42 3.53 8.05
CA LEU A 63 -20.49 2.15 7.60
C LEU A 63 -19.30 1.83 6.68
N ASP A 64 -19.04 2.68 5.69
CA ASP A 64 -17.95 2.50 4.72
C ASP A 64 -16.58 2.44 5.39
N LEU A 65 -16.34 3.30 6.41
CA LEU A 65 -15.08 3.27 7.16
C LEU A 65 -14.95 1.98 7.99
N ARG A 66 -16.04 1.50 8.59
CA ARG A 66 -16.03 0.22 9.33
C ARG A 66 -15.80 -0.97 8.41
N GLU A 67 -16.41 -0.98 7.21
CA GLU A 67 -16.19 -2.02 6.21
C GLU A 67 -14.74 -2.02 5.75
N ALA A 68 -14.15 -0.86 5.47
CA ALA A 68 -12.75 -0.76 5.10
C ALA A 68 -11.80 -1.26 6.20
N VAL A 69 -12.10 -0.96 7.46
CA VAL A 69 -11.33 -1.48 8.61
C VAL A 69 -11.48 -2.99 8.72
N ALA A 70 -12.71 -3.52 8.55
CA ALA A 70 -12.98 -4.95 8.60
C ALA A 70 -12.26 -5.69 7.47
N ALA A 71 -12.22 -5.13 6.26
CA ALA A 71 -11.49 -5.66 5.12
C ALA A 71 -10.00 -5.81 5.41
N VAL A 72 -9.39 -4.77 6.00
CA VAL A 72 -7.97 -4.84 6.40
C VAL A 72 -7.77 -5.86 7.52
N ALA A 73 -8.67 -5.91 8.49
CA ALA A 73 -8.56 -6.84 9.62
C ALA A 73 -8.68 -8.33 9.20
N ALA A 74 -9.43 -8.60 8.14
CA ALA A 74 -9.63 -9.94 7.60
C ALA A 74 -8.57 -10.36 6.57
N ALA A 75 -7.66 -9.47 6.21
CA ALA A 75 -6.67 -9.74 5.17
C ALA A 75 -5.51 -10.61 5.66
N ASP A 76 -5.00 -11.48 4.81
CA ASP A 76 -3.77 -12.28 5.05
C ASP A 76 -2.50 -11.48 4.73
N GLY A 77 -2.62 -10.40 3.97
CA GLY A 77 -1.53 -9.51 3.59
C GLY A 77 -2.04 -8.21 3.01
N LEU A 78 -1.24 -7.19 3.07
CA LEU A 78 -1.63 -5.83 2.72
C LEU A 78 -0.65 -5.23 1.70
N VAL A 79 -1.18 -4.67 0.61
CA VAL A 79 -0.42 -3.79 -0.28
C VAL A 79 -0.82 -2.36 0.03
N VAL A 80 0.12 -1.56 0.45
CA VAL A 80 -0.07 -0.15 0.77
C VAL A 80 0.57 0.70 -0.30
N ALA A 81 -0.24 1.40 -1.09
CA ALA A 81 0.23 2.32 -2.11
C ALA A 81 -0.09 3.76 -1.73
N THR A 82 0.92 4.62 -1.68
CA THR A 82 0.75 6.03 -1.32
C THR A 82 1.52 6.96 -2.26
N PRO A 83 0.95 8.11 -2.63
CA PRO A 83 1.74 9.15 -3.27
C PRO A 83 2.69 9.76 -2.25
N VAL A 84 3.86 10.17 -2.72
CA VAL A 84 4.80 10.96 -1.94
C VAL A 84 4.62 12.42 -2.31
N LEU A 85 4.08 13.19 -1.38
CA LEU A 85 3.90 14.63 -1.51
C LEU A 85 4.84 15.32 -0.51
N ALA A 86 5.78 16.13 -1.00
CA ALA A 86 6.69 16.93 -0.16
C ALA A 86 7.34 16.15 1.01
N ALA A 87 7.83 14.94 0.75
CA ALA A 87 8.48 14.07 1.73
C ALA A 87 7.59 13.51 2.88
N SER A 88 6.27 13.58 2.72
CA SER A 88 5.32 12.98 3.67
C SER A 88 4.32 12.06 2.95
N PRO A 89 3.86 10.97 3.57
CA PRO A 89 2.65 10.30 3.14
C PRO A 89 1.48 11.28 3.31
N GLY A 90 0.47 11.17 2.46
CA GLY A 90 -0.69 12.07 2.57
C GLY A 90 -1.42 11.93 3.92
N GLU A 91 -2.07 12.99 4.37
CA GLU A 91 -2.86 13.02 5.62
C GLU A 91 -3.89 11.88 5.72
N LEU A 92 -4.44 11.44 4.59
CA LEU A 92 -5.38 10.32 4.53
C LEU A 92 -4.74 9.00 4.96
N PHE A 93 -3.44 8.80 4.64
CA PHE A 93 -2.70 7.64 5.10
C PHE A 93 -2.62 7.64 6.63
N ASP A 94 -2.11 8.73 7.20
CA ASP A 94 -1.95 8.84 8.64
C ASP A 94 -3.30 8.70 9.38
N SER A 95 -4.35 9.34 8.88
CA SER A 95 -5.70 9.27 9.46
C SER A 95 -6.28 7.87 9.43
N PHE A 96 -6.15 7.14 8.31
CA PHE A 96 -6.67 5.79 8.19
C PHE A 96 -5.93 4.81 9.10
N PHE A 97 -4.61 4.87 9.13
CA PHE A 97 -3.81 4.00 9.98
C PHE A 97 -3.99 4.30 11.48
N ALA A 98 -4.31 5.53 11.86
CA ALA A 98 -4.71 5.86 13.23
C ALA A 98 -6.04 5.20 13.63
N VAL A 99 -6.99 5.09 12.69
CA VAL A 99 -8.28 4.40 12.94
C VAL A 99 -8.11 2.88 13.07
N LEU A 100 -7.21 2.27 12.30
CA LEU A 100 -6.94 0.82 12.37
C LEU A 100 -6.40 0.41 13.76
N GLY A 101 -5.59 1.25 14.36
CA GLY A 101 -4.91 0.94 15.61
C GLY A 101 -3.84 -0.15 15.47
N ASP A 102 -3.11 -0.40 16.53
CA ASP A 102 -1.95 -1.29 16.57
C ASP A 102 -2.30 -2.78 16.57
N ARG A 103 -3.53 -3.15 16.90
CA ARG A 103 -3.96 -4.55 16.99
C ARG A 103 -4.34 -5.16 15.65
N VAL A 104 -4.92 -4.35 14.75
CA VAL A 104 -5.40 -4.82 13.46
C VAL A 104 -4.24 -5.26 12.56
N LEU A 105 -3.12 -4.55 12.64
CA LEU A 105 -1.95 -4.82 11.81
C LEU A 105 -0.92 -5.75 12.46
N ALA A 106 -1.18 -6.26 13.67
CA ALA A 106 -0.21 -7.07 14.40
C ALA A 106 0.19 -8.34 13.61
N GLY A 107 1.45 -8.40 13.18
CA GLY A 107 1.99 -9.50 12.37
C GLY A 107 1.48 -9.54 10.92
N MET A 108 0.77 -8.50 10.47
CA MET A 108 0.29 -8.39 9.08
C MET A 108 1.46 -8.15 8.14
N PRO A 109 1.71 -9.03 7.16
CA PRO A 109 2.71 -8.77 6.14
C PRO A 109 2.24 -7.64 5.22
N VAL A 110 3.12 -6.62 5.05
CA VAL A 110 2.78 -5.41 4.30
C VAL A 110 3.82 -5.14 3.22
N LEU A 111 3.38 -4.99 1.97
CA LEU A 111 4.18 -4.47 0.88
C LEU A 111 3.89 -2.98 0.71
N LEU A 112 4.96 -2.16 0.80
CA LEU A 112 4.87 -0.72 0.63
C LEU A 112 5.24 -0.32 -0.79
N ALA A 113 4.34 0.39 -1.48
CA ALA A 113 4.53 0.95 -2.82
C ALA A 113 4.38 2.47 -2.79
N LEU A 114 5.41 3.17 -3.22
CA LEU A 114 5.49 4.63 -3.22
C LEU A 114 5.46 5.15 -4.65
N HIS A 115 4.53 6.04 -4.95
CA HIS A 115 4.55 6.80 -6.19
C HIS A 115 5.09 8.18 -5.91
N THR A 116 6.26 8.49 -6.45
CA THR A 116 6.85 9.82 -6.36
C THR A 116 6.37 10.66 -7.54
N GLY A 117 5.97 11.90 -7.26
CA GLY A 117 5.72 12.89 -8.30
C GLY A 117 7.03 13.25 -9.06
N PRO A 118 7.07 14.39 -9.75
CA PRO A 118 8.24 14.80 -10.53
C PRO A 118 9.50 15.05 -9.69
N HIS A 119 9.39 14.98 -8.39
CA HIS A 119 10.50 15.19 -7.45
C HIS A 119 11.02 13.85 -6.93
N ARG A 120 12.33 13.72 -6.80
CA ARG A 120 12.97 12.59 -6.16
C ARG A 120 12.49 12.48 -4.70
N PRO A 121 12.15 11.28 -4.21
CA PRO A 121 11.76 11.12 -2.82
C PRO A 121 12.90 11.55 -1.91
N ALA A 122 12.58 12.15 -0.76
CA ALA A 122 13.58 12.47 0.24
C ALA A 122 14.34 11.19 0.64
N PRO A 123 15.67 11.25 0.78
CA PRO A 123 16.44 10.14 1.32
C PRO A 123 15.84 9.66 2.65
N GLY A 124 15.64 8.36 2.81
CA GLY A 124 15.12 7.78 4.04
C GLY A 124 13.59 7.72 4.17
N LEU A 125 12.80 8.29 3.25
CA LEU A 125 11.33 8.25 3.34
C LEU A 125 10.78 6.82 3.45
N ALA A 126 11.29 5.90 2.63
CA ALA A 126 10.90 4.50 2.71
C ALA A 126 11.18 3.91 4.10
N HIS A 127 12.30 4.28 4.72
CA HIS A 127 12.64 3.86 6.08
C HIS A 127 11.67 4.43 7.12
N VAL A 128 11.31 5.71 7.00
CA VAL A 128 10.33 6.37 7.89
C VAL A 128 8.97 5.68 7.80
N LEU A 129 8.49 5.39 6.60
CA LEU A 129 7.19 4.72 6.39
C LEU A 129 7.20 3.28 6.90
N ARG A 130 8.28 2.55 6.67
CA ARG A 130 8.45 1.22 7.28
C ARG A 130 8.43 1.30 8.81
N GLY A 131 9.15 2.25 9.39
CA GLY A 131 9.17 2.47 10.83
C GLY A 131 7.77 2.76 11.40
N ARG A 132 6.95 3.53 10.69
CA ARG A 132 5.54 3.77 11.07
C ARG A 132 4.71 2.48 11.07
N LEU A 133 4.79 1.68 10.00
CA LEU A 133 4.09 0.40 9.90
C LEU A 133 4.56 -0.57 10.99
N THR A 134 5.86 -0.64 11.25
CA THR A 134 6.41 -1.44 12.36
C THR A 134 5.93 -0.94 13.72
N GLY A 135 5.81 0.38 13.91
CA GLY A 135 5.22 0.98 15.12
C GLY A 135 3.76 0.56 15.33
N LEU A 136 3.03 0.28 14.25
CA LEU A 136 1.68 -0.29 14.27
C LEU A 136 1.68 -1.84 14.34
N ARG A 137 2.85 -2.44 14.64
CA ARG A 137 3.05 -3.89 14.76
C ARG A 137 2.85 -4.69 13.48
N ALA A 138 2.76 -4.01 12.32
CA ALA A 138 2.81 -4.68 11.03
C ALA A 138 4.20 -5.25 10.74
N ASP A 139 4.26 -6.19 9.81
CA ASP A 139 5.50 -6.82 9.34
C ASP A 139 5.78 -6.40 7.87
N PRO A 140 6.39 -5.22 7.63
CA PRO A 140 6.65 -4.76 6.28
C PRO A 140 7.75 -5.59 5.62
N VAL A 141 7.48 -6.09 4.40
CA VAL A 141 8.47 -6.83 3.62
C VAL A 141 9.73 -5.99 3.35
N PRO A 142 10.91 -6.62 3.19
CA PRO A 142 12.17 -5.90 3.02
C PRO A 142 12.18 -4.93 1.84
N THR A 143 11.62 -5.34 0.70
CA THR A 143 11.66 -4.55 -0.53
C THR A 143 10.52 -3.54 -0.58
N VAL A 144 10.86 -2.25 -0.67
CA VAL A 144 9.90 -1.16 -0.94
C VAL A 144 9.90 -0.86 -2.44
N VAL A 145 8.73 -0.82 -3.04
CA VAL A 145 8.56 -0.42 -4.43
C VAL A 145 8.46 1.10 -4.51
N VAL A 146 9.36 1.72 -5.26
CA VAL A 146 9.33 3.17 -5.51
C VAL A 146 9.24 3.38 -7.00
N ALA A 147 8.15 4.02 -7.46
CA ALA A 147 7.94 4.42 -8.84
C ALA A 147 7.86 5.93 -8.95
N GLY A 148 8.56 6.49 -9.92
CA GLY A 148 8.56 7.91 -10.27
C GLY A 148 8.34 8.11 -11.75
N PRO A 149 8.23 9.35 -12.23
CA PRO A 149 8.30 9.62 -13.65
C PRO A 149 9.65 9.17 -14.16
N PRO A 150 9.73 8.65 -15.40
CA PRO A 150 11.00 8.28 -16.01
C PRO A 150 11.92 9.52 -16.01
N ASP A 151 13.13 9.32 -15.53
CA ASP A 151 14.15 10.39 -15.58
C ASP A 151 14.37 10.78 -17.03
N ARG A 152 14.33 12.06 -17.35
CA ARG A 152 14.50 12.55 -18.74
C ARG A 152 15.85 12.20 -19.37
N GLN A 153 16.77 11.64 -18.58
CA GLN A 153 18.11 11.24 -18.99
C GLN A 153 18.30 9.71 -18.99
N SER A 154 17.36 8.94 -18.46
CA SER A 154 17.41 7.47 -18.50
C SER A 154 16.73 6.96 -19.77
N THR A 155 17.40 6.08 -20.48
CA THR A 155 16.77 5.34 -21.58
C THR A 155 15.62 4.52 -21.01
N SER A 156 14.41 4.76 -21.48
CA SER A 156 13.13 4.28 -20.92
C SER A 156 13.02 2.78 -20.67
N ASP A 157 13.86 1.97 -21.27
CA ASP A 157 13.86 0.50 -21.09
C ASP A 157 14.56 0.02 -19.81
N GLY A 158 15.63 0.72 -19.37
CA GLY A 158 16.37 0.34 -18.16
C GLY A 158 15.61 0.57 -16.87
N ASP A 159 14.94 1.71 -16.75
CA ASP A 159 14.16 2.09 -15.55
C ASP A 159 12.90 1.23 -15.39
N ALA A 160 12.23 0.89 -16.51
CA ALA A 160 11.07 0.02 -16.49
C ALA A 160 11.44 -1.40 -16.05
N GLY A 161 12.54 -1.95 -16.55
CA GLY A 161 13.03 -3.27 -16.17
C GLY A 161 13.45 -3.35 -14.70
N GLU A 162 14.08 -2.30 -14.17
CA GLU A 162 14.45 -2.24 -12.76
C GLU A 162 13.23 -2.15 -11.84
N LEU A 163 12.22 -1.36 -12.21
CA LEU A 163 10.96 -1.30 -11.47
C LEU A 163 10.25 -2.65 -11.46
N ASP A 164 10.19 -3.34 -12.60
CA ASP A 164 9.59 -4.67 -12.71
C ASP A 164 10.30 -5.72 -11.86
N ALA A 165 11.63 -5.72 -11.88
CA ALA A 165 12.43 -6.61 -11.03
C ALA A 165 12.19 -6.31 -9.54
N ARG A 166 12.03 -5.05 -9.16
CA ARG A 166 11.75 -4.62 -7.79
C ARG A 166 10.34 -5.04 -7.36
N ILE A 167 9.34 -4.84 -8.23
CA ILE A 167 7.97 -5.31 -7.98
C ILE A 167 7.95 -6.83 -7.83
N GLY A 168 8.62 -7.56 -8.72
CA GLY A 168 8.70 -9.03 -8.65
C GLY A 168 9.29 -9.53 -7.34
N ARG A 169 10.37 -8.90 -6.86
CA ARG A 169 11.01 -9.24 -5.59
C ARG A 169 10.09 -8.95 -4.40
N ALA A 170 9.51 -7.76 -4.32
CA ALA A 170 8.60 -7.38 -3.25
C ALA A 170 7.35 -8.28 -3.21
N ALA A 171 6.82 -8.64 -4.39
CA ALA A 171 5.67 -9.52 -4.50
C ALA A 171 5.99 -10.95 -4.04
N ALA A 172 7.17 -11.47 -4.36
CA ALA A 172 7.61 -12.78 -3.88
C ALA A 172 7.81 -12.77 -2.35
N GLU A 173 8.38 -11.70 -1.79
CA GLU A 173 8.52 -11.52 -0.34
C GLU A 173 7.16 -11.49 0.35
N LEU A 174 6.19 -10.74 -0.17
CA LEU A 174 4.84 -10.69 0.40
C LEU A 174 4.16 -12.06 0.31
N ALA A 175 4.19 -12.71 -0.86
CA ALA A 175 3.59 -14.02 -1.04
C ALA A 175 4.21 -15.08 -0.10
N ALA A 176 5.50 -15.02 0.17
CA ALA A 176 6.17 -15.90 1.12
C ALA A 176 5.79 -15.62 2.58
N ALA A 177 5.53 -14.34 2.92
CA ALA A 177 5.13 -13.93 4.26
C ALA A 177 3.64 -14.21 4.54
N MET A 178 2.80 -14.22 3.50
CA MET A 178 1.39 -14.57 3.61
C MET A 178 1.26 -16.07 3.88
N ARG A 179 1.18 -16.44 5.16
CA ARG A 179 0.93 -17.84 5.54
C ARG A 179 -0.51 -18.19 5.26
N PRO A 180 -0.81 -19.33 4.64
CA PRO A 180 -2.19 -19.81 4.58
C PRO A 180 -2.68 -20.00 6.02
N HIS A 181 -3.79 -19.35 6.36
CA HIS A 181 -4.48 -19.66 7.63
C HIS A 181 -4.80 -21.16 7.60
N ARG A 182 -4.15 -21.93 8.48
CA ARG A 182 -4.58 -23.30 8.72
C ARG A 182 -5.88 -23.21 9.51
N HIS A 183 -6.98 -23.45 8.82
CA HIS A 183 -8.26 -23.77 9.45
C HIS A 183 -8.17 -25.09 10.18
#